data_bf61ac229090bb41925d59ea85729561
#
_entry.id   bf61ac229090bb41925d59ea85729561
#
_cell.length_a   1.000
_cell.length_b   1.000
_cell.length_c   1.000
_cell.angle_alpha   90.00
_cell.angle_beta   90.00
_cell.angle_gamma   90.00
#
_symmetry.space_group_name_H-M   'P 1'
#
loop_
_entity.id
_entity.type
_entity.pdbx_description
1 polymer ?
#
loop_
_entity_poly.entity_id
_entity_poly.type
_entity_poly.pdbx_seq_one_letter_code
_entity_poly.pdbx_strand_id
1 'polypeptide(L)'
;MEKFMSTRRQRLLISLIAFCPGLFSEIVIDGILDEAEWKTAREVNEFYEVYPYSLDTGHKDTRILIKEDEKGMYFGFINNQPKETIRLNQHQRDQGVRPPVGDQNGVTIDFDNDARTGYRFIVNAGGSINDGVVINENEGNDDWDGDWKQATSVQDNGWTSEILI
;
A
#
# COMPACT_ATOMS: atom_id res chain seq x y z
N MET A 1 -14.70 10.08 -82.30
CA MET A 1 -15.65 9.77 -81.21
C MET A 1 -14.84 9.09 -80.09
N GLU A 2 -14.17 9.89 -79.31
CA GLU A 2 -13.25 9.43 -78.21
C GLU A 2 -13.97 9.45 -76.88
N LYS A 3 -13.98 8.30 -76.21
CA LYS A 3 -14.55 8.13 -74.86
C LYS A 3 -13.47 8.51 -73.78
N PHE A 4 -13.76 9.58 -73.06
CA PHE A 4 -13.03 9.97 -71.90
C PHE A 4 -13.32 8.98 -70.73
N MET A 5 -12.33 8.21 -70.31
CA MET A 5 -12.40 7.41 -69.12
C MET A 5 -11.85 8.23 -67.93
N SER A 6 -12.77 8.67 -67.06
CA SER A 6 -12.43 9.34 -65.79
C SER A 6 -12.02 8.33 -64.74
N THR A 7 -10.75 8.31 -64.38
CA THR A 7 -10.22 7.48 -63.29
C THR A 7 -10.40 8.20 -61.96
N ARG A 8 -11.42 7.81 -61.20
CA ARG A 8 -11.58 8.25 -59.79
C ARG A 8 -10.49 7.62 -58.94
N ARG A 9 -9.52 8.41 -58.50
CA ARG A 9 -8.58 8.03 -57.44
C ARG A 9 -9.30 8.08 -56.10
N GLN A 10 -9.64 6.90 -55.54
CA GLN A 10 -10.04 6.77 -54.14
C GLN A 10 -8.82 7.04 -53.25
N ARG A 11 -8.87 8.14 -52.47
CA ARG A 11 -7.92 8.42 -51.43
C ARG A 11 -8.30 7.58 -50.21
N LEU A 12 -7.52 6.54 -49.93
CA LEU A 12 -7.61 5.74 -48.74
C LEU A 12 -7.10 6.63 -47.55
N LEU A 13 -8.01 7.14 -46.73
CA LEU A 13 -7.67 7.79 -45.48
C LEU A 13 -7.31 6.69 -44.49
N ILE A 14 -6.00 6.44 -44.30
CA ILE A 14 -5.48 5.63 -43.20
C ILE A 14 -5.56 6.50 -41.95
N SER A 15 -6.59 6.27 -41.13
CA SER A 15 -6.68 6.84 -39.78
C SER A 15 -5.61 6.17 -38.92
N LEU A 16 -4.52 6.90 -38.65
CA LEU A 16 -3.49 6.50 -37.71
C LEU A 16 -4.09 6.65 -36.31
N ILE A 17 -4.64 5.57 -35.75
CA ILE A 17 -4.99 5.53 -34.33
C ILE A 17 -3.67 5.53 -33.59
N ALA A 18 -3.28 6.68 -33.03
CA ALA A 18 -2.20 6.78 -32.09
C ALA A 18 -2.61 5.99 -30.83
N PHE A 19 -2.12 4.77 -30.73
CA PHE A 19 -2.14 4.02 -29.48
C PHE A 19 -1.22 4.76 -28.52
N CYS A 20 -1.80 5.59 -27.67
CA CYS A 20 -1.10 6.17 -26.53
C CYS A 20 -1.00 5.03 -25.51
N PRO A 21 0.18 4.41 -25.27
CA PRO A 21 0.34 3.53 -24.14
C PRO A 21 0.10 4.42 -22.94
N GLY A 22 -0.96 4.15 -22.18
CA GLY A 22 -1.16 4.80 -20.89
C GLY A 22 0.14 4.61 -20.12
N LEU A 23 0.80 5.68 -19.74
CA LEU A 23 1.88 5.67 -18.78
C LEU A 23 1.26 5.21 -17.47
N PHE A 24 1.21 3.89 -17.26
CA PHE A 24 1.02 3.35 -15.92
C PHE A 24 2.31 3.71 -15.19
N SER A 25 2.22 4.68 -14.30
CA SER A 25 3.25 5.00 -13.35
C SER A 25 3.29 3.82 -12.38
N GLU A 26 4.47 3.26 -12.18
CA GLU A 26 4.67 2.19 -11.21
C GLU A 26 4.67 2.81 -9.81
N ILE A 27 4.03 2.17 -8.83
CA ILE A 27 4.17 2.58 -7.43
C ILE A 27 5.62 2.37 -7.00
N VAL A 28 6.25 3.43 -6.52
CA VAL A 28 7.61 3.43 -5.97
C VAL A 28 7.51 3.40 -4.46
N ILE A 29 8.11 2.41 -3.82
CA ILE A 29 8.08 2.30 -2.35
C ILE A 29 9.09 3.29 -1.76
N ASP A 30 8.65 4.53 -1.54
CA ASP A 30 9.46 5.62 -0.96
C ASP A 30 8.81 6.31 0.26
N GLY A 31 7.60 5.87 0.62
CA GLY A 31 6.82 6.38 1.73
C GLY A 31 5.92 7.56 1.38
N ILE A 32 5.82 7.96 0.10
CA ILE A 32 5.02 9.07 -0.38
C ILE A 32 3.96 8.55 -1.36
N LEU A 33 2.68 8.67 -1.02
CA LEU A 33 1.57 8.14 -1.81
C LEU A 33 1.11 9.18 -2.85
N ASP A 34 1.98 9.60 -3.76
CA ASP A 34 1.67 10.63 -4.77
C ASP A 34 1.45 10.07 -6.18
N GLU A 35 1.71 8.78 -6.42
CA GLU A 35 1.48 8.16 -7.71
C GLU A 35 -0.01 8.10 -8.07
N ALA A 36 -0.26 8.20 -9.37
CA ALA A 36 -1.62 8.19 -9.90
C ALA A 36 -2.38 6.89 -9.59
N GLU A 37 -1.66 5.80 -9.41
CA GLU A 37 -2.17 4.46 -9.11
C GLU A 37 -2.94 4.42 -7.79
N TRP A 38 -2.50 5.17 -6.78
CA TRP A 38 -3.17 5.28 -5.49
C TRP A 38 -4.59 5.85 -5.59
N LYS A 39 -4.89 6.68 -6.63
CA LYS A 39 -6.23 7.24 -6.87
C LYS A 39 -7.28 6.19 -7.21
N THR A 40 -6.86 5.01 -7.65
CA THR A 40 -7.75 3.89 -8.00
C THR A 40 -7.66 2.74 -7.01
N ALA A 41 -6.91 2.91 -5.93
CA ALA A 41 -6.78 1.93 -4.87
C ALA A 41 -8.09 1.78 -4.07
N ARG A 42 -8.31 0.60 -3.52
CA ARG A 42 -9.39 0.39 -2.56
C ARG A 42 -9.01 1.07 -1.24
N GLU A 43 -9.90 1.91 -0.73
CA GLU A 43 -9.72 2.58 0.55
C GLU A 43 -10.42 1.83 1.68
N VAL A 44 -9.74 1.72 2.84
CA VAL A 44 -10.29 1.30 4.14
C VAL A 44 -10.02 2.41 5.13
N ASN A 45 -11.06 2.91 5.79
CA ASN A 45 -10.99 4.04 6.71
C ASN A 45 -11.83 3.85 7.99
N GLU A 46 -12.40 2.66 8.18
CA GLU A 46 -13.13 2.33 9.39
C GLU A 46 -12.24 1.50 10.32
N PHE A 47 -11.79 2.11 11.41
CA PHE A 47 -10.93 1.49 12.42
C PHE A 47 -11.57 1.60 13.80
N TYR A 48 -11.42 0.53 14.57
CA TYR A 48 -11.95 0.43 15.93
C TYR A 48 -10.79 0.26 16.91
N GLU A 49 -10.96 0.86 18.09
CA GLU A 49 -10.00 0.75 19.16
C GLU A 49 -10.10 -0.63 19.82
N VAL A 50 -8.99 -1.38 19.76
CA VAL A 50 -8.92 -2.73 20.37
C VAL A 50 -8.12 -2.74 21.67
N TYR A 51 -7.43 -1.62 21.97
CA TYR A 51 -6.73 -1.45 23.25
C TYR A 51 -6.68 0.03 23.66
N PRO A 52 -7.27 0.43 24.80
CA PRO A 52 -8.13 -0.39 25.67
C PRO A 52 -9.35 -0.95 24.91
N TYR A 53 -9.92 -2.02 25.37
CA TYR A 53 -10.97 -2.78 24.65
C TYR A 53 -12.32 -2.04 24.67
N SER A 54 -12.39 -0.92 23.95
CA SER A 54 -13.59 -0.07 23.89
C SER A 54 -14.47 -0.40 22.68
N LEU A 55 -13.88 -0.81 21.56
CA LEU A 55 -14.50 -0.92 20.23
C LEU A 55 -15.09 0.42 19.74
N ASP A 56 -14.66 1.52 20.33
CA ASP A 56 -14.98 2.84 19.82
C ASP A 56 -14.25 3.09 18.49
N THR A 57 -14.71 4.04 17.70
CA THR A 57 -13.99 4.45 16.50
C THR A 57 -12.63 5.03 16.89
N GLY A 58 -11.61 4.68 16.12
CA GLY A 58 -10.25 5.12 16.39
C GLY A 58 -10.13 6.65 16.49
N HIS A 59 -9.37 7.13 17.47
CA HIS A 59 -9.18 8.56 17.73
C HIS A 59 -8.31 9.26 16.67
N LYS A 60 -7.64 8.51 15.80
CA LYS A 60 -6.78 9.03 14.76
C LYS A 60 -7.42 8.81 13.38
N ASP A 61 -7.28 9.79 12.53
CA ASP A 61 -7.72 9.68 11.13
C ASP A 61 -6.67 8.87 10.35
N THR A 62 -6.91 7.56 10.26
CA THR A 62 -6.07 6.63 9.52
C THR A 62 -6.83 6.10 8.31
N ARG A 63 -6.16 6.04 7.17
CA ARG A 63 -6.69 5.41 5.95
C ARG A 63 -5.66 4.45 5.39
N ILE A 64 -6.14 3.35 4.82
CA ILE A 64 -5.32 2.39 4.09
C ILE A 64 -5.79 2.35 2.65
N LEU A 65 -4.86 2.48 1.73
CA LEU A 65 -5.06 2.28 0.31
C LEU A 65 -4.49 0.92 -0.07
N ILE A 66 -5.29 0.09 -0.74
CA ILE A 66 -4.90 -1.27 -1.13
C ILE A 66 -4.93 -1.38 -2.64
N LYS A 67 -3.85 -1.85 -3.21
CA LYS A 67 -3.68 -2.08 -4.65
C LYS A 67 -2.98 -3.42 -4.87
N GLU A 68 -3.21 -4.03 -6.02
CA GLU A 68 -2.49 -5.23 -6.45
C GLU A 68 -2.07 -5.10 -7.92
N ASP A 69 -0.96 -5.70 -8.27
CA ASP A 69 -0.50 -5.89 -9.64
C ASP A 69 0.34 -7.17 -9.76
N GLU A 70 1.04 -7.34 -10.89
CA GLU A 70 1.89 -8.51 -11.14
C GLU A 70 3.08 -8.64 -10.16
N LYS A 71 3.44 -7.59 -9.44
CA LYS A 71 4.56 -7.56 -8.49
C LYS A 71 4.14 -7.95 -7.08
N GLY A 72 2.85 -7.77 -6.72
CA GLY A 72 2.36 -8.11 -5.41
C GLY A 72 1.21 -7.23 -4.93
N MET A 73 1.06 -7.19 -3.62
CA MET A 73 0.05 -6.40 -2.92
C MET A 73 0.70 -5.16 -2.30
N TYR A 74 0.14 -4.00 -2.61
CA TYR A 74 0.58 -2.71 -2.09
C TYR A 74 -0.39 -2.22 -1.02
N PHE A 75 0.16 -1.74 0.09
CA PHE A 75 -0.59 -1.11 1.16
C PHE A 75 0.01 0.27 1.43
N GLY A 76 -0.77 1.32 1.17
CA GLY A 76 -0.41 2.69 1.48
C GLY A 76 -1.17 3.17 2.71
N PHE A 77 -0.49 3.55 3.77
CA PHE A 77 -1.09 4.06 4.99
C PHE A 77 -0.95 5.57 5.08
N ILE A 78 -2.02 6.24 5.46
CA ILE A 78 -2.07 7.68 5.70
C ILE A 78 -2.55 7.86 7.14
N ASN A 79 -1.69 8.41 7.99
CA ASN A 79 -1.95 8.61 9.42
C ASN A 79 -1.92 10.11 9.71
N ASN A 80 -3.11 10.73 9.79
CA ASN A 80 -3.23 12.14 10.10
C ASN A 80 -3.15 12.36 11.61
N GLN A 81 -2.10 13.04 12.05
CA GLN A 81 -1.90 13.42 13.45
C GLN A 81 -0.91 14.57 13.54
N PRO A 82 -0.96 15.40 14.60
CA PRO A 82 0.03 16.45 14.83
C PRO A 82 1.45 15.86 14.85
N LYS A 83 2.38 16.49 14.14
CA LYS A 83 3.76 16.02 13.98
C LYS A 83 4.46 15.74 15.32
N GLU A 84 4.23 16.60 16.30
CA GLU A 84 4.78 16.51 17.63
C GLU A 84 4.27 15.32 18.46
N THR A 85 3.20 14.67 17.99
CA THR A 85 2.64 13.47 18.63
C THR A 85 3.16 12.17 18.02
N ILE A 86 3.89 12.24 16.90
CA ILE A 86 4.44 11.07 16.23
C ILE A 86 5.62 10.52 17.01
N ARG A 87 5.56 9.24 17.32
CA ARG A 87 6.64 8.55 18.02
C ARG A 87 7.54 7.82 17.04
N LEU A 88 8.72 8.41 16.76
CA LEU A 88 9.69 7.95 15.76
C LEU A 88 10.77 7.02 16.35
N ASN A 89 10.43 6.18 17.30
CA ASN A 89 11.41 5.30 17.90
C ASN A 89 11.87 4.23 16.91
N GLN A 90 13.18 4.09 16.77
CA GLN A 90 13.79 3.04 15.97
C GLN A 90 14.21 1.86 16.85
N HIS A 91 14.15 0.67 16.28
CA HIS A 91 14.58 -0.57 16.91
C HIS A 91 15.14 -1.52 15.83
N GLN A 92 15.78 -2.59 16.26
CA GLN A 92 16.20 -3.65 15.35
C GLN A 92 14.98 -4.42 14.82
N ARG A 93 15.12 -5.08 13.67
CA ARG A 93 14.10 -5.96 13.13
C ARG A 93 13.59 -6.90 14.22
N ASP A 94 12.28 -7.17 14.20
CA ASP A 94 11.58 -8.07 15.12
C ASP A 94 11.61 -7.70 16.61
N GLN A 95 11.97 -6.45 16.89
CA GLN A 95 11.90 -5.88 18.22
C GLN A 95 10.85 -4.77 18.31
N GLY A 96 10.38 -4.50 19.53
CA GLY A 96 9.52 -3.34 19.77
C GLY A 96 8.07 -3.44 19.30
N VAL A 97 7.58 -4.65 19.01
CA VAL A 97 6.21 -4.88 18.61
C VAL A 97 5.27 -4.89 19.80
N ARG A 98 5.68 -5.49 20.89
CA ARG A 98 4.86 -5.63 22.11
C ARG A 98 5.69 -5.42 23.37
N PRO A 99 5.47 -4.33 24.10
CA PRO A 99 4.62 -3.19 23.74
C PRO A 99 5.20 -2.39 22.58
N PRO A 100 4.33 -1.71 21.76
CA PRO A 100 4.81 -0.89 20.66
C PRO A 100 5.73 0.22 21.14
N VAL A 101 6.94 0.30 20.58
CA VAL A 101 7.91 1.36 20.96
C VAL A 101 7.68 2.67 20.22
N GLY A 102 6.86 2.66 19.17
CA GLY A 102 6.53 3.84 18.35
C GLY A 102 5.17 3.71 17.69
N ASP A 103 4.80 4.68 16.89
CA ASP A 103 3.64 4.57 16.04
C ASP A 103 3.96 3.59 14.92
N GLN A 104 3.01 2.70 14.61
CA GLN A 104 3.24 1.63 13.64
C GLN A 104 1.99 1.32 12.84
N ASN A 105 2.20 0.87 11.61
CA ASN A 105 1.22 0.29 10.72
C ASN A 105 1.53 -1.18 10.50
N GLY A 106 0.50 -1.98 10.29
CA GLY A 106 0.71 -3.39 9.98
C GLY A 106 -0.47 -4.01 9.28
N VAL A 107 -0.16 -5.07 8.56
CA VAL A 107 -1.15 -5.97 7.96
C VAL A 107 -0.84 -7.40 8.35
N THR A 108 -1.89 -8.20 8.46
CA THR A 108 -1.77 -9.65 8.57
C THR A 108 -2.55 -10.26 7.43
N ILE A 109 -1.91 -11.15 6.66
CA ILE A 109 -2.50 -11.76 5.47
C ILE A 109 -2.52 -13.27 5.67
N ASP A 110 -3.69 -13.86 5.49
CA ASP A 110 -3.89 -15.30 5.38
C ASP A 110 -3.87 -15.65 3.88
N PHE A 111 -2.72 -16.12 3.38
CA PHE A 111 -2.57 -16.47 1.97
C PHE A 111 -3.29 -17.75 1.59
N ASP A 112 -3.48 -18.66 2.54
CA ASP A 112 -4.12 -19.95 2.31
C ASP A 112 -5.63 -19.89 2.52
N ASN A 113 -6.13 -18.80 3.10
CA ASN A 113 -7.53 -18.61 3.47
C ASN A 113 -8.07 -19.75 4.36
N ASP A 114 -7.23 -20.22 5.28
CA ASP A 114 -7.55 -21.32 6.21
C ASP A 114 -7.99 -20.82 7.59
N ALA A 115 -7.92 -19.52 7.85
CA ALA A 115 -8.16 -18.85 9.10
C ALA A 115 -7.33 -19.40 10.28
N ARG A 116 -6.12 -19.93 10.00
CA ARG A 116 -5.23 -20.51 10.99
C ARG A 116 -3.85 -19.90 10.97
N THR A 117 -3.34 -19.60 9.78
CA THR A 117 -1.99 -19.10 9.59
C THR A 117 -2.04 -17.74 8.90
N GLY A 118 -1.56 -16.70 9.57
CA GLY A 118 -1.42 -15.37 9.01
C GLY A 118 0.05 -14.94 8.99
N TYR A 119 0.42 -14.21 7.96
CA TYR A 119 1.73 -13.59 7.84
C TYR A 119 1.59 -12.11 8.19
N ARG A 120 2.35 -11.66 9.17
CA ARG A 120 2.28 -10.31 9.69
C ARG A 120 3.45 -9.48 9.19
N PHE A 121 3.15 -8.25 8.76
CA PHE A 121 4.11 -7.26 8.27
C PHE A 121 3.85 -5.95 8.98
N ILE A 122 4.83 -5.43 9.70
CA ILE A 122 4.71 -4.21 10.49
C ILE A 122 5.85 -3.27 10.15
N VAL A 123 5.53 -1.98 9.98
CA VAL A 123 6.49 -0.89 9.85
C VAL A 123 6.14 0.21 10.83
N ASN A 124 7.13 0.76 11.53
CA ASN A 124 6.90 1.90 12.40
C ASN A 124 7.24 3.22 11.70
N ALA A 125 6.76 4.34 12.27
CA ALA A 125 6.99 5.67 11.71
C ALA A 125 8.48 6.06 11.61
N GLY A 126 9.36 5.39 12.34
CA GLY A 126 10.83 5.54 12.27
C GLY A 126 11.50 4.62 11.24
N GLY A 127 10.73 3.82 10.48
CA GLY A 127 11.24 2.93 9.43
C GLY A 127 11.70 1.55 9.90
N SER A 128 11.58 1.23 11.19
CA SER A 128 11.88 -0.12 11.68
C SER A 128 10.79 -1.10 11.28
N ILE A 129 11.18 -2.32 10.97
CA ILE A 129 10.29 -3.39 10.52
C ILE A 129 10.21 -4.53 11.51
N ASN A 130 9.08 -5.23 11.43
CA ASN A 130 8.86 -6.49 12.12
C ASN A 130 7.94 -7.35 11.24
N ASP A 131 8.28 -8.60 11.12
CA ASP A 131 7.45 -9.57 10.43
C ASP A 131 7.44 -10.90 11.17
N GLY A 132 6.53 -11.78 10.79
CA GLY A 132 6.38 -13.05 11.48
C GLY A 132 5.12 -13.80 11.07
N VAL A 133 4.98 -14.99 11.61
CA VAL A 133 3.80 -15.84 11.41
C VAL A 133 2.92 -15.77 12.65
N VAL A 134 1.62 -15.64 12.44
CA VAL A 134 0.60 -15.72 13.48
C VAL A 134 -0.18 -17.03 13.30
N ILE A 135 -0.24 -17.85 14.33
CA ILE A 135 -0.93 -19.15 14.30
C ILE A 135 -2.09 -19.09 15.27
N ASN A 136 -3.23 -19.66 14.87
CA ASN A 136 -4.44 -19.70 15.71
C ASN A 136 -4.84 -18.33 16.28
N GLU A 137 -4.69 -17.27 15.47
CA GLU A 137 -5.05 -15.87 15.78
C GLU A 137 -4.19 -15.17 16.84
N ASN A 138 -3.50 -15.89 17.72
CA ASN A 138 -2.84 -15.30 18.89
C ASN A 138 -1.38 -15.72 19.10
N GLU A 139 -0.94 -16.82 18.52
CA GLU A 139 0.41 -17.32 18.70
C GLU A 139 1.33 -16.77 17.60
N GLY A 140 2.18 -15.81 17.95
CA GLY A 140 3.14 -15.22 17.02
C GLY A 140 4.50 -15.87 17.10
N ASN A 141 5.14 -16.08 15.93
CA ASN A 141 6.54 -16.41 15.79
C ASN A 141 7.20 -15.37 14.90
N ASP A 142 8.12 -14.60 15.48
CA ASP A 142 8.85 -13.51 14.82
C ASP A 142 10.22 -14.01 14.26
N ASP A 143 10.50 -15.32 14.27
CA ASP A 143 11.71 -15.89 13.65
C ASP A 143 11.58 -16.02 12.12
N TRP A 144 10.39 -15.79 11.57
CA TRP A 144 10.16 -15.82 10.13
C TRP A 144 10.43 -14.46 9.51
N ASP A 145 11.31 -14.45 8.52
CA ASP A 145 11.66 -13.28 7.74
C ASP A 145 11.09 -13.36 6.33
N GLY A 146 10.22 -12.42 5.96
CA GLY A 146 9.68 -12.26 4.60
C GLY A 146 10.58 -11.41 3.69
N ASP A 147 10.46 -11.62 2.39
CA ASP A 147 11.02 -10.72 1.38
C ASP A 147 9.94 -9.71 0.96
N TRP A 148 9.96 -8.55 1.55
CA TRP A 148 9.01 -7.48 1.31
C TRP A 148 9.68 -6.10 1.37
N LYS A 149 9.02 -5.10 0.84
CA LYS A 149 9.56 -3.74 0.81
C LYS A 149 8.69 -2.81 1.63
N GLN A 150 9.31 -1.80 2.21
CA GLN A 150 8.61 -0.76 2.93
C GLN A 150 9.36 0.58 2.86
N ALA A 151 8.62 1.66 3.01
CA ALA A 151 9.16 2.98 3.25
C ALA A 151 8.20 3.80 4.11
N THR A 152 8.74 4.80 4.81
CA THR A 152 7.95 5.72 5.64
C THR A 152 8.36 7.15 5.39
N SER A 153 7.40 8.07 5.49
CA SER A 153 7.64 9.51 5.36
C SER A 153 6.88 10.28 6.42
N VAL A 154 7.56 11.21 7.10
CA VAL A 154 6.97 12.09 8.11
C VAL A 154 6.69 13.46 7.48
N GLN A 155 5.46 13.93 7.62
CA GLN A 155 4.96 15.18 7.08
C GLN A 155 4.47 16.09 8.21
N ASP A 156 4.13 17.34 7.90
CA ASP A 156 3.70 18.29 8.93
C ASP A 156 2.34 17.93 9.55
N ASN A 157 1.49 17.23 8.81
CA ASN A 157 0.14 16.82 9.21
C ASN A 157 0.02 15.33 9.56
N GLY A 158 1.13 14.58 9.66
CA GLY A 158 1.09 13.17 9.94
C GLY A 158 2.30 12.39 9.39
N TRP A 159 2.07 11.13 9.14
CA TRP A 159 3.06 10.26 8.50
C TRP A 159 2.37 9.23 7.60
N THR A 160 3.12 8.78 6.63
CA THR A 160 2.70 7.78 5.66
C THR A 160 3.64 6.60 5.67
N SER A 161 3.15 5.45 5.27
CA SER A 161 3.99 4.30 4.98
C SER A 161 3.47 3.53 3.79
N GLU A 162 4.36 2.88 3.09
CA GLU A 162 4.08 1.97 2.00
C GLU A 162 4.68 0.60 2.29
N ILE A 163 3.93 -0.43 1.94
CA ILE A 163 4.33 -1.84 2.05
C ILE A 163 4.03 -2.51 0.71
N LEU A 164 4.97 -3.28 0.19
CA LEU A 164 4.81 -4.18 -0.95
C LEU A 164 5.21 -5.60 -0.52
N ILE A 165 4.26 -6.53 -0.68
CA ILE A 165 4.38 -7.95 -0.33
C ILE A 165 4.18 -8.80 -1.57
#